data_7767f0675183edbb12c6d46d3f33ee99
#
_entry.id   7767f0675183edbb12c6d46d3f33ee99
#
_cell.length_a   1.000
_cell.length_b   1.000
_cell.length_c   1.000
_cell.angle_alpha   90.00
_cell.angle_beta   90.00
_cell.angle_gamma   90.00
#
_symmetry.space_group_name_H-M   'P 1'
#
loop_
_entity.id
_entity.type
_entity.pdbx_description
1 polymer ?
#
loop_
_entity_poly.entity_id
_entity_poly.type
_entity_poly.pdbx_seq_one_letter_code
_entity_poly.pdbx_strand_id
1 'polypeptide(L)'
;MSGDAHVRICESLGVQFPRATRLYLKIDGRMVYLWRAVDAEGEVLDVLVQSRRNKRAALKLMRKLLKKYCFVPDKLITDDLRSYAAAASDLGIAKRHKRGRWRNNRAENSHQPTRRRERKMQGFKSTGSAQRFLSVHSAVHNTFNVQRHLTSARTHRAFRTSAMQTWHEVVAVA
;
A
#
# COMPACT_ATOMS: atom_id res chain seq x y z
N MET A 1 -10.10 23.93 18.03
CA MET A 1 -10.16 24.06 16.56
C MET A 1 -9.04 23.23 15.97
N SER A 2 -9.31 21.97 15.74
CA SER A 2 -8.30 21.04 15.20
C SER A 2 -9.07 19.95 14.42
N GLY A 3 -9.39 20.22 13.17
CA GLY A 3 -10.21 19.31 12.37
C GLY A 3 -9.92 19.30 10.87
N ASP A 4 -9.09 20.18 10.33
CA ASP A 4 -9.10 20.43 8.89
C ASP A 4 -7.89 19.90 8.09
N ALA A 5 -6.90 19.30 8.74
CA ALA A 5 -5.71 18.81 8.02
C ALA A 5 -5.91 17.45 7.31
N HIS A 6 -6.91 16.66 7.72
CA HIS A 6 -7.12 15.30 7.19
C HIS A 6 -8.06 15.23 5.97
N VAL A 7 -8.84 16.27 5.72
CA VAL A 7 -9.88 16.25 4.67
C VAL A 7 -9.34 16.63 3.28
N ARG A 8 -8.28 17.42 3.18
CA ARG A 8 -7.76 17.92 1.88
C ARG A 8 -6.91 16.94 1.08
N ILE A 9 -6.49 15.82 1.65
CA ILE A 9 -5.70 14.79 0.95
C ILE A 9 -6.57 13.85 0.12
N CYS A 10 -7.89 13.86 0.30
CA CYS A 10 -8.81 12.88 -0.29
C CYS A 10 -9.33 13.19 -1.70
N GLU A 11 -9.17 14.38 -2.23
CA GLU A 11 -9.89 14.80 -3.44
C GLU A 11 -9.29 14.38 -4.79
N SER A 12 -8.07 13.83 -4.82
CA SER A 12 -7.46 13.40 -6.09
C SER A 12 -6.63 12.11 -6.04
N LEU A 13 -6.86 11.24 -5.08
CA LEU A 13 -6.09 10.00 -4.92
C LEU A 13 -6.50 8.93 -5.92
N GLY A 14 -5.70 8.80 -6.98
CA GLY A 14 -5.69 7.60 -7.80
C GLY A 14 -5.09 6.43 -7.02
N VAL A 15 -5.88 5.45 -6.62
CA VAL A 15 -5.38 4.24 -5.98
C VAL A 15 -4.81 3.29 -7.04
N GLN A 16 -3.55 2.90 -6.88
CA GLN A 16 -2.87 1.96 -7.75
C GLN A 16 -2.65 0.62 -7.04
N PHE A 17 -3.01 -0.46 -7.70
CA PHE A 17 -2.69 -1.80 -7.23
C PHE A 17 -1.51 -2.35 -8.03
N PRO A 18 -0.48 -2.87 -7.35
CA PRO A 18 0.67 -3.42 -8.04
C PRO A 18 0.26 -4.55 -8.96
N ARG A 19 1.03 -4.68 -10.02
CA ARG A 19 0.97 -5.82 -10.92
C ARG A 19 1.02 -7.09 -10.09
N ALA A 20 0.06 -7.94 -10.32
CA ALA A 20 -0.04 -9.24 -9.68
C ALA A 20 1.15 -10.17 -10.00
N THR A 21 2.20 -9.66 -10.63
CA THR A 21 3.38 -10.39 -11.02
C THR A 21 4.33 -10.55 -9.83
N ARG A 22 4.32 -11.78 -9.27
CA ARG A 22 5.41 -12.33 -8.45
C ARG A 22 5.63 -11.71 -7.07
N LEU A 23 4.64 -11.02 -6.48
CA LEU A 23 4.70 -10.73 -5.07
C LEU A 23 4.13 -11.88 -4.28
N TYR A 24 4.98 -12.83 -4.04
CA TYR A 24 4.74 -13.91 -3.11
C TYR A 24 5.82 -13.91 -2.04
N LEU A 25 5.45 -14.34 -0.88
CA LEU A 25 6.34 -14.68 0.22
C LEU A 25 6.38 -16.20 0.31
N LYS A 26 7.56 -16.76 0.53
CA LYS A 26 7.68 -18.18 0.83
C LYS A 26 7.70 -18.34 2.35
N ILE A 27 6.66 -18.93 2.91
CA ILE A 27 6.51 -19.14 4.34
C ILE A 27 6.34 -20.64 4.55
N ASP A 28 7.25 -21.26 5.27
CA ASP A 28 7.23 -22.70 5.56
C ASP A 28 7.01 -23.54 4.29
N GLY A 29 7.80 -23.25 3.26
CA GLY A 29 7.72 -23.93 1.96
C GLY A 29 6.52 -23.58 1.10
N ARG A 30 5.50 -22.90 1.64
CA ARG A 30 4.25 -22.54 0.96
C ARG A 30 4.31 -21.14 0.34
N MET A 31 3.74 -21.00 -0.84
CA MET A 31 3.63 -19.72 -1.51
C MET A 31 2.42 -18.94 -0.99
N VAL A 32 2.68 -17.73 -0.50
CA VAL A 32 1.67 -16.80 0.03
C VAL A 32 1.75 -15.50 -0.76
N TYR A 33 0.60 -14.97 -1.19
CA TYR A 33 0.53 -13.79 -2.05
C TYR A 33 0.43 -12.51 -1.21
N LEU A 34 1.25 -11.54 -1.58
CA LEU A 34 1.19 -10.19 -1.01
C LEU A 34 0.40 -9.27 -1.94
N TRP A 35 -0.73 -8.79 -1.46
CA TRP A 35 -1.54 -7.76 -2.10
C TRP A 35 -1.19 -6.42 -1.49
N ARG A 36 -1.02 -5.42 -2.32
CA ARG A 36 -0.60 -4.08 -1.87
C ARG A 36 -1.36 -3.03 -2.66
N ALA A 37 -1.74 -1.95 -2.00
CA ALA A 37 -2.29 -0.75 -2.62
C ALA A 37 -1.36 0.42 -2.35
N VAL A 38 -1.16 1.26 -3.34
CA VAL A 38 -0.40 2.51 -3.22
C VAL A 38 -1.21 3.66 -3.83
N ASP A 39 -0.90 4.86 -3.41
CA ASP A 39 -1.46 6.07 -4.01
C ASP A 39 -0.71 6.50 -5.30
N ALA A 40 -1.05 7.67 -5.81
CA ALA A 40 -0.42 8.24 -6.99
C ALA A 40 1.06 8.60 -6.78
N GLU A 41 1.46 8.89 -5.55
CA GLU A 41 2.82 9.24 -5.15
C GLU A 41 3.66 8.00 -4.86
N GLY A 42 3.04 6.82 -4.69
CA GLY A 42 3.69 5.55 -4.39
C GLY A 42 3.76 5.23 -2.90
N GLU A 43 3.06 5.98 -2.05
CA GLU A 43 2.89 5.66 -0.65
C GLU A 43 2.00 4.43 -0.47
N VAL A 44 2.31 3.64 0.54
CA VAL A 44 1.59 2.38 0.78
C VAL A 44 0.31 2.66 1.56
N LEU A 45 -0.81 2.53 0.89
CA LEU A 45 -2.13 2.68 1.50
C LEU A 45 -2.49 1.49 2.40
N ASP A 46 -2.24 0.28 1.91
CA ASP A 46 -2.47 -0.94 2.68
C ASP A 46 -1.77 -2.16 2.07
N VAL A 47 -1.63 -3.20 2.90
CA VAL A 47 -1.11 -4.50 2.51
C VAL A 47 -2.00 -5.63 3.03
N LEU A 48 -2.09 -6.72 2.26
CA LEU A 48 -2.84 -7.90 2.63
C LEU A 48 -2.08 -9.17 2.20
N VAL A 49 -1.81 -10.04 3.16
CA VAL A 49 -1.18 -11.35 2.91
C VAL A 49 -2.28 -12.41 2.80
N GLN A 50 -2.31 -13.16 1.70
CA GLN A 50 -3.32 -14.20 1.44
C GLN A 50 -2.71 -15.43 0.80
N SER A 51 -3.23 -16.60 1.17
CA SER A 51 -2.81 -17.89 0.60
C SER A 51 -3.27 -18.09 -0.85
N ARG A 52 -4.30 -17.37 -1.28
CA ARG A 52 -4.87 -17.50 -2.63
C ARG A 52 -4.91 -16.17 -3.36
N ARG A 53 -4.74 -16.25 -4.69
CA ARG A 53 -4.80 -15.11 -5.59
C ARG A 53 -6.10 -15.15 -6.40
N ASN A 54 -7.19 -14.78 -5.76
CA ASN A 54 -8.53 -14.88 -6.33
C ASN A 54 -9.36 -13.60 -6.09
N LYS A 55 -10.58 -13.57 -6.65
CA LYS A 55 -11.55 -12.48 -6.49
C LYS A 55 -11.82 -12.14 -5.02
N ARG A 56 -11.92 -13.15 -4.13
CA ARG A 56 -12.19 -12.92 -2.69
C ARG A 56 -11.07 -12.12 -2.02
N ALA A 57 -9.81 -12.39 -2.37
CA ALA A 57 -8.66 -11.64 -1.85
C ALA A 57 -8.66 -10.19 -2.37
N ALA A 58 -8.95 -9.99 -3.66
CA ALA A 58 -9.09 -8.65 -4.25
C ALA A 58 -10.21 -7.85 -3.58
N LEU A 59 -11.40 -8.46 -3.41
CA LEU A 59 -12.52 -7.85 -2.70
C LEU A 59 -12.17 -7.48 -1.25
N LYS A 60 -11.47 -8.36 -0.53
CA LYS A 60 -11.05 -8.11 0.85
C LYS A 60 -10.16 -6.88 0.94
N LEU A 61 -9.17 -6.75 0.05
CA LEU A 61 -8.29 -5.57 0.01
C LEU A 61 -9.07 -4.30 -0.33
N MET A 62 -9.88 -4.33 -1.40
CA MET A 62 -10.64 -3.16 -1.84
C MET A 62 -11.63 -2.69 -0.77
N ARG A 63 -12.40 -3.60 -0.16
CA ARG A 63 -13.31 -3.26 0.94
C ARG A 63 -12.59 -2.66 2.14
N LYS A 64 -11.42 -3.22 2.49
CA LYS A 64 -10.59 -2.68 3.56
C LYS A 64 -10.15 -1.25 3.28
N LEU A 65 -9.73 -0.95 2.05
CA LEU A 65 -9.34 0.39 1.63
C LEU A 65 -10.52 1.37 1.65
N LEU A 66 -11.64 1.01 1.01
CA LEU A 66 -12.84 1.85 0.99
C LEU A 66 -13.35 2.15 2.40
N LYS A 67 -13.32 1.15 3.30
CA LYS A 67 -13.68 1.35 4.71
C LYS A 67 -12.69 2.22 5.48
N LYS A 68 -11.38 2.04 5.24
CA LYS A 68 -10.33 2.78 5.95
C LYS A 68 -10.32 4.25 5.60
N TYR A 69 -10.51 4.56 4.33
CA TYR A 69 -10.40 5.93 3.82
C TYR A 69 -11.75 6.63 3.64
N CYS A 70 -12.87 5.91 3.80
CA CYS A 70 -14.24 6.42 3.69
C CYS A 70 -14.55 7.17 2.37
N PHE A 71 -13.83 6.85 1.29
CA PHE A 71 -14.09 7.43 -0.04
C PHE A 71 -13.86 6.41 -1.16
N VAL A 72 -14.43 6.71 -2.33
CA VAL A 72 -14.22 5.91 -3.55
C VAL A 72 -13.24 6.65 -4.46
N PRO A 73 -12.08 6.04 -4.81
CA PRO A 73 -11.07 6.70 -5.61
C PRO A 73 -11.58 7.02 -7.02
N ASP A 74 -11.16 8.13 -7.61
CA ASP A 74 -11.54 8.51 -8.96
C ASP A 74 -10.97 7.56 -10.01
N LYS A 75 -9.80 7.02 -9.75
CA LYS A 75 -9.13 6.06 -10.63
C LYS A 75 -8.59 4.91 -9.82
N LEU A 76 -8.98 3.70 -10.20
CA LEU A 76 -8.45 2.45 -9.69
C LEU A 76 -7.60 1.81 -10.78
N ILE A 77 -6.29 1.87 -10.65
CA ILE A 77 -5.37 1.31 -11.63
C ILE A 77 -4.89 -0.04 -11.14
N THR A 78 -5.06 -1.07 -11.96
CA THR A 78 -4.57 -2.43 -11.65
C THR A 78 -3.84 -3.02 -12.85
N ASP A 79 -3.15 -4.15 -12.61
CA ASP A 79 -2.72 -5.01 -13.72
C ASP A 79 -3.93 -5.70 -14.38
N ASP A 80 -3.65 -6.55 -15.37
CA ASP A 80 -4.67 -7.29 -16.12
C ASP A 80 -5.25 -8.50 -15.36
N LEU A 81 -5.03 -8.61 -14.05
CA LEU A 81 -5.58 -9.72 -13.28
C LEU A 81 -7.11 -9.65 -13.23
N ARG A 82 -7.77 -10.67 -13.77
CA ARG A 82 -9.24 -10.79 -13.83
C ARG A 82 -9.92 -10.62 -12.47
N SER A 83 -9.24 -11.01 -11.38
CA SER A 83 -9.74 -10.88 -10.01
C SER A 83 -10.05 -9.44 -9.62
N TYR A 84 -9.27 -8.46 -10.06
CA TYR A 84 -9.53 -7.05 -9.77
C TYR A 84 -10.75 -6.53 -10.53
N ALA A 85 -10.89 -6.90 -11.80
CA ALA A 85 -12.05 -6.48 -12.58
C ALA A 85 -13.36 -7.02 -11.99
N ALA A 86 -13.37 -8.31 -11.62
CA ALA A 86 -14.51 -8.93 -10.98
C ALA A 86 -14.83 -8.31 -9.61
N ALA A 87 -13.80 -7.96 -8.83
CA ALA A 87 -13.97 -7.29 -7.53
C ALA A 87 -14.50 -5.86 -7.69
N ALA A 88 -14.00 -5.11 -8.68
CA ALA A 88 -14.46 -3.74 -8.96
C ALA A 88 -15.93 -3.73 -9.43
N SER A 89 -16.34 -4.73 -10.21
CA SER A 89 -17.74 -4.91 -10.62
C SER A 89 -18.65 -5.16 -9.42
N ASP A 90 -18.27 -6.08 -8.51
CA ASP A 90 -19.04 -6.39 -7.30
C ASP A 90 -19.19 -5.19 -6.35
N LEU A 91 -18.24 -4.26 -6.40
CA LEU A 91 -18.26 -3.04 -5.58
C LEU A 91 -18.93 -1.85 -6.28
N GLY A 92 -19.42 -2.03 -7.51
CA GLY A 92 -20.05 -0.95 -8.27
C GLY A 92 -19.09 0.13 -8.78
N ILE A 93 -17.77 -0.12 -8.70
CA ILE A 93 -16.73 0.86 -9.09
C ILE A 93 -16.02 0.51 -10.42
N ALA A 94 -16.62 -0.36 -11.21
CA ALA A 94 -16.04 -0.82 -12.48
C ALA A 94 -15.73 0.33 -13.45
N LYS A 95 -16.54 1.39 -13.48
CA LYS A 95 -16.34 2.58 -14.33
C LYS A 95 -15.03 3.32 -14.00
N ARG A 96 -14.57 3.25 -12.77
CA ARG A 96 -13.34 3.88 -12.28
C ARG A 96 -12.12 2.97 -12.44
N HIS A 97 -12.33 1.69 -12.76
CA HIS A 97 -11.29 0.71 -12.92
C HIS A 97 -10.60 0.83 -14.28
N LYS A 98 -9.31 1.13 -14.27
CA LYS A 98 -8.47 1.19 -15.46
C LYS A 98 -7.41 0.09 -15.38
N ARG A 99 -7.37 -0.75 -16.41
CA ARG A 99 -6.34 -1.77 -16.58
C ARG A 99 -5.20 -1.20 -17.42
N GLY A 100 -3.97 -1.57 -17.12
CA GLY A 100 -2.86 -1.18 -17.95
C GLY A 100 -1.52 -1.61 -17.39
N ARG A 101 -0.79 -2.35 -18.20
CA ARG A 101 0.50 -2.94 -17.86
C ARG A 101 1.56 -1.89 -17.51
N TRP A 102 1.56 -0.78 -18.21
CA TRP A 102 2.59 0.26 -18.12
C TRP A 102 2.27 1.37 -17.11
N ARG A 103 1.02 1.47 -16.69
CA ARG A 103 0.56 2.53 -15.77
C ARG A 103 0.83 2.23 -14.29
N ASN A 104 1.37 1.03 -14.01
CA ASN A 104 1.48 0.50 -12.66
C ASN A 104 2.93 0.44 -12.11
N ASN A 105 3.90 1.07 -12.79
CA ASN A 105 5.32 0.99 -12.43
C ASN A 105 5.62 1.51 -11.01
N ARG A 106 4.88 2.51 -10.54
CA ARG A 106 5.05 3.06 -9.17
C ARG A 106 4.72 2.03 -8.10
N ALA A 107 3.63 1.31 -8.30
CA ALA A 107 3.25 0.23 -7.41
C ALA A 107 4.27 -0.94 -7.43
N GLU A 108 4.89 -1.21 -8.57
CA GLU A 108 5.98 -2.21 -8.67
C GLU A 108 7.22 -1.78 -7.88
N ASN A 109 7.62 -0.52 -7.99
CA ASN A 109 8.78 0.01 -7.26
C ASN A 109 8.57 0.01 -5.73
N SER A 110 7.34 0.19 -5.27
CA SER A 110 7.00 0.18 -3.84
C SER A 110 7.32 -1.16 -3.14
N HIS A 111 7.56 -2.23 -3.91
CA HIS A 111 7.89 -3.54 -3.36
C HIS A 111 9.37 -3.74 -3.03
N GLN A 112 10.24 -2.94 -3.60
CA GLN A 112 11.70 -3.10 -3.42
C GLN A 112 12.13 -3.02 -1.94
N PRO A 113 11.65 -2.05 -1.12
CA PRO A 113 12.00 -1.98 0.30
C PRO A 113 11.58 -3.24 1.07
N THR A 114 10.39 -3.77 0.80
CA THR A 114 9.89 -5.00 1.41
C THR A 114 10.77 -6.21 1.06
N ARG A 115 11.15 -6.35 -0.22
CA ARG A 115 12.03 -7.44 -0.68
C ARG A 115 13.42 -7.40 -0.05
N ARG A 116 13.97 -6.20 0.10
CA ARG A 116 15.27 -6.04 0.77
C ARG A 116 15.21 -6.49 2.24
N ARG A 117 14.14 -6.15 2.94
CA ARG A 117 13.92 -6.56 4.33
C ARG A 117 13.68 -8.05 4.46
N GLU A 118 12.81 -8.63 3.65
CA GLU A 118 12.53 -10.07 3.62
C GLU A 118 13.81 -10.90 3.52
N ARG A 119 14.71 -10.53 2.60
CA ARG A 119 15.99 -11.21 2.43
C ARG A 119 16.89 -11.11 3.68
N LYS A 120 16.97 -9.93 4.30
CA LYS A 120 17.76 -9.71 5.52
C LYS A 120 17.21 -10.46 6.73
N MET A 121 15.90 -10.66 6.80
CA MET A 121 15.22 -11.34 7.91
C MET A 121 15.15 -12.86 7.72
N GLN A 122 15.70 -13.42 6.67
CA GLN A 122 15.65 -14.85 6.35
C GLN A 122 14.21 -15.40 6.22
N GLY A 123 13.25 -14.54 5.85
CA GLY A 123 11.85 -14.88 5.63
C GLY A 123 10.95 -14.70 6.86
N PHE A 124 9.73 -15.18 6.73
CA PHE A 124 8.69 -15.09 7.78
C PHE A 124 8.30 -16.48 8.27
N LYS A 125 8.05 -16.60 9.58
CA LYS A 125 7.62 -17.85 10.21
C LYS A 125 6.14 -18.17 10.02
N SER A 126 5.28 -17.17 9.78
CA SER A 126 3.84 -17.36 9.57
C SER A 126 3.24 -16.22 8.74
N THR A 127 2.04 -16.46 8.18
CA THR A 127 1.27 -15.44 7.45
C THR A 127 0.86 -14.28 8.36
N GLY A 128 0.55 -14.56 9.63
CA GLY A 128 0.23 -13.54 10.62
C GLY A 128 1.41 -12.65 10.97
N SER A 129 2.61 -13.22 11.17
CA SER A 129 3.83 -12.44 11.41
C SER A 129 4.20 -11.59 10.19
N ALA A 130 4.07 -12.15 8.98
CA ALA A 130 4.27 -11.41 7.74
C ALA A 130 3.29 -10.22 7.61
N GLN A 131 1.99 -10.45 7.89
CA GLN A 131 0.98 -9.39 7.82
C GLN A 131 1.28 -8.25 8.80
N ARG A 132 1.57 -8.57 10.07
CA ARG A 132 1.91 -7.55 11.08
C ARG A 132 3.16 -6.77 10.69
N PHE A 133 4.24 -7.46 10.35
CA PHE A 133 5.48 -6.81 9.94
C PHE A 133 5.27 -5.89 8.74
N LEU A 134 4.61 -6.35 7.68
CA LEU A 134 4.42 -5.57 6.47
C LEU A 134 3.52 -4.35 6.70
N SER A 135 2.53 -4.46 7.58
CA SER A 135 1.69 -3.31 7.94
C SER A 135 2.49 -2.24 8.68
N VAL A 136 3.27 -2.62 9.69
CA VAL A 136 4.13 -1.69 10.44
C VAL A 136 5.25 -1.13 9.56
N HIS A 137 5.93 -2.00 8.80
CA HIS A 137 7.00 -1.57 7.89
C HIS A 137 6.49 -0.56 6.84
N SER A 138 5.27 -0.73 6.34
CA SER A 138 4.68 0.21 5.39
C SER A 138 4.40 1.56 6.02
N ALA A 139 3.88 1.60 7.24
CA ALA A 139 3.65 2.85 7.99
C ALA A 139 4.97 3.59 8.24
N VAL A 140 5.98 2.89 8.78
CA VAL A 140 7.32 3.47 9.01
C VAL A 140 7.96 3.94 7.72
N HIS A 141 7.84 3.16 6.64
CA HIS A 141 8.37 3.53 5.33
C HIS A 141 7.73 4.83 4.83
N ASN A 142 6.39 4.96 4.88
CA ASN A 142 5.70 6.16 4.44
C ASN A 142 6.14 7.38 5.27
N THR A 143 6.28 7.22 6.60
CA THR A 143 6.69 8.31 7.50
C THR A 143 8.07 8.87 7.16
N PHE A 144 9.04 8.02 6.78
CA PHE A 144 10.43 8.44 6.55
C PHE A 144 10.83 8.55 5.09
N ASN A 145 10.03 8.01 4.16
CA ASN A 145 10.37 7.99 2.73
C ASN A 145 9.70 9.14 1.96
N VAL A 146 9.98 10.37 2.37
CA VAL A 146 9.53 11.56 1.63
C VAL A 146 10.22 11.61 0.27
N GLN A 147 9.43 11.82 -0.79
CA GLN A 147 9.92 11.86 -2.17
C GLN A 147 10.72 13.14 -2.44
N ARG A 148 12.06 13.04 -2.40
CA ARG A 148 12.97 14.18 -2.52
C ARG A 148 12.80 14.98 -3.81
N HIS A 149 12.45 14.33 -4.92
CA HIS A 149 12.28 14.97 -6.23
C HIS A 149 11.01 15.81 -6.36
N LEU A 150 10.06 15.67 -5.42
CA LEU A 150 8.81 16.43 -5.40
C LEU A 150 8.84 17.61 -4.42
N THR A 151 9.90 17.75 -3.63
CA THR A 151 9.95 18.74 -2.54
C THR A 151 11.26 19.53 -2.55
N SER A 152 11.18 20.79 -2.10
CA SER A 152 12.38 21.61 -1.88
C SER A 152 13.23 21.03 -0.74
N ALA A 153 14.52 21.35 -0.72
CA ALA A 153 15.41 20.92 0.36
C ALA A 153 14.94 21.41 1.75
N ARG A 154 14.34 22.60 1.81
CA ARG A 154 13.77 23.17 3.05
C ARG A 154 12.56 22.35 3.51
N THR A 155 11.62 22.09 2.61
CA THR A 155 10.42 21.29 2.88
C THR A 155 10.78 19.86 3.28
N HIS A 156 11.75 19.26 2.59
CA HIS A 156 12.23 17.91 2.92
C HIS A 156 12.82 17.85 4.34
N ARG A 157 13.58 18.85 4.77
CA ARG A 157 14.09 18.92 6.16
C ARG A 157 12.95 19.04 7.16
N ALA A 158 11.95 19.90 6.90
CA ALA A 158 10.78 20.04 7.77
C ALA A 158 10.01 18.71 7.93
N PHE A 159 9.77 18.00 6.82
CA PHE A 159 9.11 16.69 6.88
C PHE A 159 9.91 15.65 7.67
N ARG A 160 11.24 15.63 7.53
CA ARG A 160 12.09 14.72 8.31
C ARG A 160 12.03 15.04 9.81
N THR A 161 12.04 16.32 10.18
CA THR A 161 11.89 16.72 11.59
C THR A 161 10.55 16.27 12.14
N SER A 162 9.45 16.54 11.41
CA SER A 162 8.11 16.10 11.79
C SER A 162 8.02 14.57 11.90
N ALA A 163 8.59 13.83 10.97
CA ALA A 163 8.62 12.36 11.00
C ALA A 163 9.36 11.83 12.25
N MET A 164 10.48 12.46 12.61
CA MET A 164 11.22 12.08 13.82
C MET A 164 10.44 12.40 15.09
N GLN A 165 9.76 13.54 15.13
CA GLN A 165 8.90 13.91 16.25
C GLN A 165 7.76 12.89 16.43
N THR A 166 7.02 12.58 15.37
CA THR A 166 5.99 11.53 15.39
C THR A 166 6.55 10.18 15.85
N TRP A 167 7.75 9.82 15.41
CA TRP A 167 8.40 8.60 15.85
C TRP A 167 8.68 8.59 17.34
N HIS A 168 9.22 9.69 17.88
CA HIS A 168 9.48 9.83 19.32
C HIS A 168 8.20 9.73 20.14
N GLU A 169 7.12 10.37 19.72
CA GLU A 169 5.81 10.31 20.38
C GLU A 169 5.27 8.87 20.43
N VAL A 170 5.34 8.14 19.31
CA VAL A 170 4.87 6.74 19.23
C VAL A 170 5.70 5.81 20.11
N VAL A 171 7.02 5.97 20.12
CA VAL A 171 7.91 5.12 20.91
C VAL A 171 7.87 5.45 22.41
N ALA A 172 7.58 6.70 22.77
CA ALA A 172 7.45 7.09 24.18
C ALA A 172 6.20 6.53 24.88
N VAL A 173 5.18 6.12 24.09
CA VAL A 173 3.91 5.56 24.60
C VAL A 173 3.92 4.02 24.58
N ALA A 174 4.91 3.39 23.97
CA ALA A 174 5.04 1.94 23.83
C ALA A 174 5.81 1.33 25.00
#